data_a7327976bf0d970681a17988d06c384c
#
_entry.id   a7327976bf0d970681a17988d06c384c
#
_cell.length_a   1.000
_cell.length_b   1.000
_cell.length_c   1.000
_cell.angle_alpha   90.00
_cell.angle_beta   90.00
_cell.angle_gamma   90.00
#
_symmetry.space_group_name_H-M   'P 1'
#
loop_
_entity.id
_entity.type
_entity.pdbx_description
1 polymer ?
#
loop_
_entity_poly.entity_id
_entity_poly.type
_entity_poly.pdbx_seq_one_letter_code
_entity_poly.pdbx_strand_id
1 'polypeptide(L)'
;MGAAGMGDGLYPLGPLQVRVESGVARLVEGGAIAGSTLTLDVAFKRSVTVNGLTLDQTVESLCTTPARLLGLTDSVGSLETGKLADLVVVDSTSYDLVAVMHRGRWVLGGDRFPIVKSA
;
A
#
# COMPACT_ATOMS: atom_id res chain seq x y z
N MET A 1 0.22 -5.96 10.87
CA MET A 1 -0.10 -7.26 10.23
C MET A 1 1.20 -7.90 9.77
N GLY A 2 1.66 -8.95 10.47
CA GLY A 2 2.97 -9.56 10.20
C GLY A 2 3.05 -10.36 8.89
N ALA A 3 1.92 -10.64 8.24
CA ALA A 3 1.86 -11.45 7.03
C ALA A 3 1.59 -10.64 5.73
N ALA A 4 1.30 -9.34 5.83
CA ALA A 4 1.03 -8.53 4.65
C ALA A 4 2.30 -8.37 3.80
N GLY A 5 2.21 -8.67 2.51
CA GLY A 5 3.34 -8.65 1.59
C GLY A 5 4.38 -9.75 1.78
N MET A 6 4.13 -10.69 2.69
CA MET A 6 4.99 -11.85 2.93
C MET A 6 4.53 -13.04 2.07
N GLY A 7 5.48 -13.86 1.64
CA GLY A 7 5.19 -15.10 0.93
C GLY A 7 4.65 -16.20 1.85
N ASP A 8 4.45 -17.40 1.30
CA ASP A 8 4.06 -18.57 2.09
C ASP A 8 5.12 -18.91 3.14
N GLY A 9 4.68 -19.22 4.35
CA GLY A 9 5.59 -19.47 5.48
C GLY A 9 4.91 -19.35 6.85
N LEU A 10 5.74 -19.42 7.90
CA LEU A 10 5.34 -19.26 9.29
C LEU A 10 5.79 -17.90 9.83
N TYR A 11 4.86 -17.17 10.46
CA TYR A 11 5.10 -15.82 10.96
C TYR A 11 4.57 -15.66 12.39
N PRO A 12 5.26 -14.89 13.24
CA PRO A 12 4.78 -14.60 14.59
C PRO A 12 3.62 -13.58 14.55
N LEU A 13 2.64 -13.76 15.42
CA LEU A 13 1.55 -12.82 15.67
C LEU A 13 1.37 -12.65 17.19
N GLY A 14 2.20 -11.82 17.83
CA GLY A 14 2.30 -11.76 19.28
C GLY A 14 2.73 -13.14 19.83
N PRO A 15 1.98 -13.72 20.78
CA PRO A 15 2.28 -15.05 21.32
C PRO A 15 1.86 -16.21 20.39
N LEU A 16 1.15 -15.90 19.30
CA LEU A 16 0.61 -16.90 18.38
C LEU A 16 1.49 -17.06 17.14
N GLN A 17 1.30 -18.16 16.42
CA GLN A 17 1.89 -18.39 15.11
C GLN A 17 0.82 -18.42 14.02
N VAL A 18 1.14 -17.80 12.90
CA VAL A 18 0.33 -17.75 11.69
C VAL A 18 1.07 -18.48 10.58
N ARG A 19 0.38 -19.35 9.88
CA ARG A 19 0.82 -19.94 8.63
C ARG A 19 0.18 -19.22 7.46
N VAL A 20 1.00 -18.77 6.52
CA VAL A 20 0.53 -18.27 5.21
C VAL A 20 0.70 -19.39 4.20
N GLU A 21 -0.38 -19.75 3.54
CA GLU A 21 -0.41 -20.71 2.44
C GLU A 21 -1.33 -20.17 1.32
N SER A 22 -0.81 -20.12 0.12
CA SER A 22 -1.55 -19.61 -1.06
C SER A 22 -2.22 -18.24 -0.81
N GLY A 23 -1.50 -17.34 -0.12
CA GLY A 23 -1.97 -15.99 0.18
C GLY A 23 -3.02 -15.90 1.29
N VAL A 24 -3.30 -16.98 2.03
CA VAL A 24 -4.23 -16.99 3.16
C VAL A 24 -3.47 -17.21 4.46
N ALA A 25 -3.63 -16.26 5.40
CA ALA A 25 -3.02 -16.34 6.73
C ALA A 25 -3.98 -17.01 7.72
N ARG A 26 -3.55 -18.09 8.36
CA ARG A 26 -4.32 -18.82 9.38
C ARG A 26 -3.51 -19.06 10.64
N LEU A 27 -4.18 -19.06 11.79
CA LEU A 27 -3.55 -19.53 13.02
C LEU A 27 -3.12 -20.98 12.86
N VAL A 28 -1.92 -21.30 13.35
CA VAL A 28 -1.41 -22.69 13.39
C VAL A 28 -2.31 -23.54 14.28
N GLU A 29 -2.73 -22.96 15.41
CA GLU A 29 -3.69 -23.61 16.31
C GLU A 29 -5.12 -23.15 15.95
N GLY A 30 -6.01 -24.09 15.68
CA GLY A 30 -7.42 -23.86 15.41
C GLY A 30 -7.76 -23.41 13.97
N GLY A 31 -6.77 -23.08 13.12
CA GLY A 31 -6.96 -22.81 11.69
C GLY A 31 -7.78 -21.57 11.32
N ALA A 32 -8.13 -20.72 12.29
CA ALA A 32 -8.90 -19.51 12.03
C ALA A 32 -8.10 -18.52 11.15
N ILE A 33 -8.79 -17.75 10.31
CA ILE A 33 -8.14 -16.68 9.53
C ILE A 33 -7.53 -15.66 10.49
N ALA A 34 -6.26 -15.34 10.28
CA ALA A 34 -5.45 -14.53 11.20
C ALA A 34 -4.79 -13.36 10.50
N GLY A 35 -5.60 -12.40 10.11
CA GLY A 35 -5.17 -11.19 9.43
C GLY A 35 -5.26 -11.28 7.91
N SER A 36 -4.80 -10.23 7.26
CA SER A 36 -4.80 -10.11 5.81
C SER A 36 -3.37 -10.15 5.28
N THR A 37 -3.19 -10.77 4.11
CA THR A 37 -1.97 -10.71 3.31
C THR A 37 -2.01 -9.57 2.28
N LEU A 38 -3.13 -8.86 2.18
CA LEU A 38 -3.39 -7.81 1.21
C LEU A 38 -2.44 -6.62 1.41
N THR A 39 -1.72 -6.23 0.36
CA THR A 39 -0.93 -5.00 0.29
C THR A 39 -1.77 -3.84 -0.27
N LEU A 40 -1.35 -2.58 -0.02
CA LEU A 40 -2.15 -1.42 -0.42
C LEU A 40 -2.19 -1.21 -1.95
N ASP A 41 -1.14 -1.58 -2.67
CA ASP A 41 -1.12 -1.56 -4.13
C ASP A 41 -2.14 -2.55 -4.74
N VAL A 42 -2.21 -3.76 -4.19
CA VAL A 42 -3.22 -4.74 -4.58
C VAL A 42 -4.63 -4.28 -4.18
N ALA A 43 -4.78 -3.66 -3.01
CA ALA A 43 -6.06 -3.06 -2.59
C ALA A 43 -6.51 -1.97 -3.55
N PHE A 44 -5.60 -1.06 -3.94
CA PHE A 44 -5.85 -0.01 -4.92
C PHE A 44 -6.35 -0.60 -6.25
N LYS A 45 -5.59 -1.51 -6.83
CA LYS A 45 -5.95 -2.17 -8.09
C LYS A 45 -7.32 -2.83 -8.01
N ARG A 46 -7.59 -3.62 -6.97
CA ARG A 46 -8.90 -4.28 -6.79
C ARG A 46 -10.05 -3.31 -6.60
N SER A 47 -9.83 -2.20 -5.92
CA SER A 47 -10.86 -1.18 -5.72
C SER A 47 -11.37 -0.63 -7.05
N VAL A 48 -10.48 -0.35 -7.98
CA VAL A 48 -10.84 0.15 -9.31
C VAL A 48 -11.38 -0.97 -10.20
N THR A 49 -10.65 -2.10 -10.30
CA THR A 49 -10.93 -3.13 -11.34
C THR A 49 -12.04 -4.12 -10.96
N VAL A 50 -12.25 -4.35 -9.68
CA VAL A 50 -13.18 -5.36 -9.16
C VAL A 50 -14.35 -4.73 -8.42
N ASN A 51 -14.08 -3.76 -7.56
CA ASN A 51 -15.13 -3.16 -6.72
C ASN A 51 -15.85 -1.98 -7.40
N GLY A 52 -15.38 -1.54 -8.58
CA GLY A 52 -16.03 -0.49 -9.37
C GLY A 52 -15.91 0.92 -8.79
N LEU A 53 -14.99 1.16 -7.88
CA LEU A 53 -14.72 2.51 -7.38
C LEU A 53 -14.03 3.34 -8.45
N THR A 54 -14.31 4.65 -8.48
CA THR A 54 -13.54 5.58 -9.30
C THR A 54 -12.13 5.74 -8.75
N LEU A 55 -11.21 6.28 -9.56
CA LEU A 55 -9.86 6.61 -9.10
C LEU A 55 -9.90 7.57 -7.90
N ASP A 56 -10.71 8.62 -7.98
CA ASP A 56 -10.85 9.61 -6.92
C ASP A 56 -11.34 8.99 -5.61
N GLN A 57 -12.40 8.14 -5.68
CA GLN A 57 -12.89 7.42 -4.51
C GLN A 57 -11.85 6.48 -3.91
N THR A 58 -11.06 5.83 -4.76
CA THR A 58 -10.00 4.92 -4.32
C THR A 58 -8.87 5.69 -3.64
N VAL A 59 -8.40 6.80 -4.25
CA VAL A 59 -7.37 7.66 -3.67
C VAL A 59 -7.85 8.28 -2.36
N GLU A 60 -9.09 8.78 -2.31
CA GLU A 60 -9.65 9.31 -1.07
C GLU A 60 -9.68 8.27 0.04
N SER A 61 -10.09 7.04 -0.26
CA SER A 61 -10.18 5.94 0.71
C SER A 61 -8.82 5.49 1.23
N LEU A 62 -7.79 5.46 0.38
CA LEU A 62 -6.47 4.91 0.72
C LEU A 62 -5.46 5.97 1.18
N CYS A 63 -5.69 7.25 0.87
CA CYS A 63 -4.75 8.33 1.15
C CYS A 63 -5.38 9.43 2.01
N THR A 64 -6.37 10.15 1.49
CA THR A 64 -6.91 11.37 2.13
C THR A 64 -7.67 11.06 3.42
N THR A 65 -8.54 10.07 3.41
CA THR A 65 -9.31 9.69 4.60
C THR A 65 -8.44 9.18 5.74
N PRO A 66 -7.48 8.28 5.54
CA PRO A 66 -6.53 7.89 6.58
C PRO A 66 -5.70 9.05 7.12
N ALA A 67 -5.22 9.95 6.26
CA ALA A 67 -4.49 11.14 6.69
C ALA A 67 -5.34 12.05 7.59
N ARG A 68 -6.61 12.24 7.23
CA ARG A 68 -7.58 13.02 8.01
C ARG A 68 -7.84 12.39 9.38
N LEU A 69 -8.05 11.07 9.43
CA LEU A 69 -8.28 10.35 10.69
C LEU A 69 -7.08 10.44 11.65
N LEU A 70 -5.88 10.48 11.11
CA LEU A 70 -4.64 10.58 11.90
C LEU A 70 -4.21 12.03 12.18
N GLY A 71 -4.92 13.04 11.68
CA GLY A 71 -4.55 14.45 11.84
C GLY A 71 -3.28 14.83 11.06
N LEU A 72 -2.99 14.15 9.94
CA LEU A 72 -1.75 14.32 9.16
C LEU A 72 -1.98 15.06 7.83
N THR A 73 -3.13 15.68 7.62
CA THR A 73 -3.50 16.33 6.35
C THR A 73 -2.56 17.44 5.92
N ASP A 74 -1.87 18.10 6.86
CA ASP A 74 -0.89 19.15 6.54
C ASP A 74 0.41 18.59 5.96
N SER A 75 0.65 17.29 6.11
CA SER A 75 1.91 16.64 5.73
C SER A 75 1.77 15.62 4.61
N VAL A 76 0.66 14.88 4.57
CA VAL A 76 0.43 13.77 3.63
C VAL A 76 -1.05 13.67 3.24
N GLY A 77 -1.37 12.73 2.34
CA GLY A 77 -2.75 12.40 1.93
C GLY A 77 -3.20 13.08 0.64
N SER A 78 -2.41 14.04 0.12
CA SER A 78 -2.61 14.68 -1.18
C SER A 78 -1.27 15.16 -1.74
N LEU A 79 -1.22 15.42 -3.05
CA LEU A 79 -0.05 15.96 -3.74
C LEU A 79 -0.20 17.49 -3.83
N GLU A 80 0.36 18.19 -2.86
CA GLU A 80 0.30 19.66 -2.75
C GLU A 80 1.68 20.22 -2.35
N THR A 81 1.96 21.43 -2.79
CA THR A 81 3.19 22.14 -2.40
C THR A 81 3.26 22.31 -0.89
N GLY A 82 4.41 21.99 -0.31
CA GLY A 82 4.65 22.06 1.13
C GLY A 82 4.42 20.75 1.89
N LYS A 83 3.78 19.75 1.26
CA LYS A 83 3.64 18.41 1.85
C LYS A 83 4.84 17.53 1.55
N LEU A 84 4.95 16.42 2.26
CA LEU A 84 5.98 15.41 2.03
C LEU A 84 5.83 14.84 0.62
N ALA A 85 6.93 14.69 -0.08
CA ALA A 85 6.95 14.05 -1.39
C ALA A 85 6.88 12.51 -1.23
N ASP A 86 5.75 12.06 -0.72
CA ASP A 86 5.34 10.66 -0.62
C ASP A 86 4.33 10.37 -1.72
N LEU A 87 4.72 9.63 -2.74
CA LEU A 87 3.87 9.38 -3.89
C LEU A 87 4.08 7.97 -4.46
N VAL A 88 3.04 7.50 -5.11
CA VAL A 88 3.00 6.23 -5.82
C VAL A 88 2.67 6.49 -7.27
N VAL A 89 3.39 5.84 -8.18
CA VAL A 89 3.09 5.84 -9.62
C VAL A 89 2.53 4.47 -9.98
N VAL A 90 1.38 4.47 -10.63
CA VAL A 90 0.73 3.27 -11.15
C VAL A 90 0.57 3.38 -12.66
N ASP A 91 0.55 2.24 -13.34
CA ASP A 91 0.22 2.20 -14.76
C ASP A 91 -1.25 2.58 -14.98
N SER A 92 -1.52 3.44 -15.95
CA SER A 92 -2.85 3.99 -16.18
C SER A 92 -3.87 3.00 -16.75
N THR A 93 -3.42 1.86 -17.23
CA THR A 93 -4.25 0.81 -17.85
C THR A 93 -4.40 -0.40 -16.95
N SER A 94 -3.26 -0.91 -16.46
CA SER A 94 -3.25 -2.13 -15.64
C SER A 94 -3.41 -1.85 -14.14
N TYR A 95 -3.20 -0.59 -13.71
CA TYR A 95 -3.14 -0.17 -12.30
C TYR A 95 -2.07 -0.88 -11.47
N ASP A 96 -1.06 -1.42 -12.14
CA ASP A 96 0.08 -2.04 -11.46
C ASP A 96 1.01 -0.97 -10.89
N LEU A 97 1.62 -1.29 -9.76
CA LEU A 97 2.62 -0.44 -9.13
C LEU A 97 3.86 -0.32 -10.03
N VAL A 98 4.23 0.92 -10.36
CA VAL A 98 5.39 1.23 -11.20
C VAL A 98 6.53 1.81 -10.40
N ALA A 99 6.25 2.76 -9.51
CA ALA A 99 7.29 3.40 -8.69
C ALA A 99 6.71 3.91 -7.36
N VAL A 100 7.58 4.04 -6.37
CA VAL A 100 7.26 4.60 -5.05
C VAL A 100 8.33 5.60 -4.66
N MET A 101 7.89 6.78 -4.23
CA MET A 101 8.73 7.79 -3.63
C MET A 101 8.37 7.96 -2.16
N HIS A 102 9.36 8.02 -1.29
CA HIS A 102 9.20 8.33 0.13
C HIS A 102 10.11 9.50 0.51
N ARG A 103 9.52 10.57 1.00
CA ARG A 103 10.19 11.80 1.39
C ARG A 103 11.14 12.33 0.31
N GLY A 104 10.68 12.37 -0.94
CA GLY A 104 11.46 12.85 -2.08
C GLY A 104 12.53 11.90 -2.60
N ARG A 105 12.60 10.66 -2.11
CA ARG A 105 13.53 9.64 -2.59
C ARG A 105 12.77 8.46 -3.20
N TRP A 106 13.16 8.06 -4.38
CA TRP A 106 12.65 6.84 -4.99
C TRP A 106 13.10 5.62 -4.18
N VAL A 107 12.16 4.80 -3.75
CA VAL A 107 12.41 3.52 -3.07
C VAL A 107 12.12 2.33 -3.97
N LEU A 108 11.38 2.57 -5.07
CA LEU A 108 11.08 1.59 -6.11
C LEU A 108 10.95 2.33 -7.45
N GLY A 109 11.46 1.75 -8.55
CA GLY A 109 11.24 2.19 -9.93
C GLY A 109 11.80 3.57 -10.29
N GLY A 110 12.73 4.11 -9.51
CA GLY A 110 13.25 5.47 -9.66
C GLY A 110 14.10 5.70 -10.91
N ASP A 111 14.63 4.66 -11.51
CA ASP A 111 15.36 4.68 -12.77
C ASP A 111 14.48 5.15 -13.95
N ARG A 112 13.18 4.98 -13.87
CA ARG A 112 12.20 5.41 -14.88
C ARG A 112 11.84 6.89 -14.75
N PHE A 113 12.08 7.51 -13.61
CA PHE A 113 11.67 8.88 -13.27
C PHE A 113 12.85 9.66 -12.67
N PRO A 114 13.86 10.04 -13.47
CA PRO A 114 14.99 10.79 -12.95
C PRO A 114 14.53 12.14 -12.39
N ILE A 115 14.88 12.40 -11.13
CA ILE A 115 14.64 13.72 -10.53
C ILE A 115 15.66 14.67 -11.14
N VAL A 116 15.19 15.61 -11.92
CA VAL A 116 16.02 16.73 -12.42
C VAL A 116 16.34 17.60 -11.20
N LYS A 117 17.58 17.56 -10.71
CA LYS A 117 18.03 18.52 -9.71
C LYS A 117 18.05 19.89 -10.41
N SER A 118 17.17 20.80 -9.99
CA SER A 118 17.33 22.20 -10.35
C SER A 118 18.68 22.69 -9.84
N ALA A 119 19.48 23.27 -10.74
CA ALA A 119 20.73 23.90 -10.43
C ALA A 119 20.52 25.08 -9.47
#